data_4d20801b350e7a0db1022b0076b4620e
#
_entry.id   4d20801b350e7a0db1022b0076b4620e
#
_cell.length_a   1.000
_cell.length_b   1.000
_cell.length_c   1.000
_cell.angle_alpha   90.00
_cell.angle_beta   90.00
_cell.angle_gamma   90.00
#
_symmetry.space_group_name_H-M   'P 1'
#
loop_
_entity.id
_entity.type
_entity.pdbx_description
1 polymer ?
#
loop_
_entity_poly.entity_id
_entity_poly.type
_entity_poly.pdbx_seq_one_letter_code
_entity_poly.pdbx_strand_id
1 'polypeptide(L)'
;MRKPLLTACLAACLFFAGAAQAEIPSHYRMVLLTENFPPYNMAINGKNFAQEDNIDGIAVDIIREMFKRAGIQYNLTLRFPWDRIYKLALEKPGYGVFVTARLPERENLFKWVGPIGPDDWVLLAKSDSAISLSSLDEAKQYKVGAYKGDAIAEYLVEKGLEPVTALRDQLNAHKLMGGQIDLWATGDPAGRYLAKQEGITGLKTILRFDSAELYLALNKEVPDEVVQKLQSELDKMRQEGFVDDILNSYL
;
A
#
# COMPACT_ATOMS: atom_id res chain seq x y z
N MET A 1 75.82 -22.13 30.97
CA MET A 1 75.21 -22.04 29.62
C MET A 1 73.72 -21.76 29.75
N ARG A 2 73.27 -20.54 29.58
CA ARG A 2 71.88 -20.12 29.64
C ARG A 2 71.39 -19.79 28.26
N LYS A 3 70.32 -20.49 27.79
CA LYS A 3 69.64 -20.20 26.53
C LYS A 3 68.62 -19.11 26.72
N PRO A 4 68.47 -18.11 25.83
CA PRO A 4 67.37 -17.17 25.88
C PRO A 4 66.15 -17.72 25.17
N LEU A 5 64.98 -17.60 25.86
CA LEU A 5 63.67 -17.80 25.24
C LEU A 5 63.32 -16.58 24.37
N LEU A 6 63.10 -16.82 23.07
CA LEU A 6 62.47 -15.85 22.18
C LEU A 6 60.97 -15.91 22.37
N THR A 7 60.37 -14.84 22.89
CA THR A 7 58.92 -14.66 22.97
C THR A 7 58.48 -13.99 21.65
N ALA A 8 57.78 -14.77 20.80
CA ALA A 8 57.19 -14.24 19.58
C ALA A 8 55.81 -13.62 19.94
N CYS A 9 55.68 -12.30 19.90
CA CYS A 9 54.40 -11.60 19.95
C CYS A 9 53.71 -11.68 18.58
N LEU A 10 52.67 -12.52 18.49
CA LEU A 10 51.80 -12.56 17.33
C LEU A 10 50.78 -11.40 17.46
N ALA A 11 50.99 -10.31 16.75
CA ALA A 11 50.03 -9.22 16.63
C ALA A 11 48.90 -9.66 15.67
N ALA A 12 47.74 -10.01 16.22
CA ALA A 12 46.51 -10.27 15.47
C ALA A 12 45.95 -8.93 14.98
N CYS A 13 46.22 -8.56 13.74
CA CYS A 13 45.50 -7.47 13.06
C CYS A 13 44.06 -7.93 12.74
N LEU A 14 43.10 -7.55 13.59
CA LEU A 14 41.66 -7.64 13.27
C LEU A 14 41.35 -6.61 12.19
N PHE A 15 41.30 -7.05 10.94
CA PHE A 15 40.69 -6.29 9.85
C PHE A 15 39.20 -6.21 10.11
N PHE A 16 38.72 -5.11 10.66
CA PHE A 16 37.32 -4.73 10.53
C PHE A 16 37.06 -4.40 9.06
N ALA A 17 36.62 -5.37 8.30
CA ALA A 17 36.01 -5.11 7.00
C ALA A 17 34.68 -4.38 7.28
N GLY A 18 34.70 -3.07 7.39
CA GLY A 18 33.52 -2.24 7.31
C GLY A 18 32.90 -2.52 5.96
N ALA A 19 31.67 -3.08 5.97
CA ALA A 19 30.88 -3.17 4.76
C ALA A 19 30.75 -1.74 4.22
N ALA A 20 31.44 -1.44 3.12
CA ALA A 20 31.27 -0.18 2.41
C ALA A 20 29.83 -0.16 1.91
N GLN A 21 28.99 0.60 2.59
CA GLN A 21 27.62 0.83 2.15
C GLN A 21 27.73 1.62 0.86
N ALA A 22 27.25 1.04 -0.26
CA ALA A 22 27.30 1.71 -1.54
C ALA A 22 26.52 3.03 -1.42
N GLU A 23 27.15 4.13 -1.77
CA GLU A 23 26.54 5.45 -1.67
C GLU A 23 25.54 5.62 -2.81
N ILE A 24 24.27 5.93 -2.46
CA ILE A 24 23.23 6.18 -3.46
C ILE A 24 23.65 7.38 -4.31
N PRO A 25 23.74 7.26 -5.65
CA PRO A 25 24.15 8.36 -6.50
C PRO A 25 23.25 9.58 -6.31
N SER A 26 23.84 10.78 -6.25
CA SER A 26 23.09 12.03 -6.02
C SER A 26 22.04 12.35 -7.09
N HIS A 27 22.18 11.76 -8.30
CA HIS A 27 21.23 11.87 -9.39
C HIS A 27 20.18 10.74 -9.41
N TYR A 28 20.21 9.81 -8.43
CA TYR A 28 19.24 8.72 -8.37
C TYR A 28 17.84 9.27 -8.12
N ARG A 29 16.91 8.90 -8.98
CA ARG A 29 15.52 9.37 -8.94
C ARG A 29 14.58 8.22 -9.20
N MET A 30 13.50 8.16 -8.42
CA MET A 30 12.45 7.17 -8.54
C MET A 30 11.22 7.75 -9.24
N VAL A 31 10.40 6.87 -9.81
CA VAL A 31 9.05 7.18 -10.29
C VAL A 31 8.06 6.46 -9.39
N LEU A 32 7.27 7.23 -8.67
CA LEU A 32 6.24 6.72 -7.78
C LEU A 32 4.86 6.88 -8.41
N LEU A 33 4.10 5.82 -8.38
CA LEU A 33 2.75 5.77 -8.91
C LEU A 33 1.77 5.46 -7.79
N THR A 34 0.57 6.00 -7.90
CA THR A 34 -0.55 5.68 -7.03
C THR A 34 -1.86 5.87 -7.79
N GLU A 35 -2.98 5.45 -7.21
CA GLU A 35 -4.33 5.66 -7.71
C GLU A 35 -5.19 6.30 -6.61
N ASN A 36 -6.40 6.76 -6.94
CA ASN A 36 -7.33 7.23 -5.91
C ASN A 36 -7.75 6.07 -5.00
N PHE A 37 -7.33 6.14 -3.76
CA PHE A 37 -7.72 5.25 -2.65
C PHE A 37 -7.85 6.09 -1.36
N PRO A 38 -8.82 7.00 -1.30
CA PRO A 38 -8.96 7.90 -0.17
C PRO A 38 -9.41 7.14 1.10
N PRO A 39 -8.97 7.56 2.29
CA PRO A 39 -8.19 8.79 2.56
C PRO A 39 -6.67 8.61 2.44
N TYR A 40 -6.18 7.46 1.96
CA TYR A 40 -4.74 7.21 1.85
C TYR A 40 -4.06 8.04 0.76
N ASN A 41 -4.66 8.10 -0.43
CA ASN A 41 -4.16 8.88 -1.56
C ASN A 41 -5.30 9.28 -2.48
N MET A 42 -5.32 10.53 -2.89
CA MET A 42 -6.39 11.08 -3.71
C MET A 42 -5.94 12.29 -4.51
N ALA A 43 -6.50 12.46 -5.70
CA ALA A 43 -6.37 13.70 -6.43
C ALA A 43 -7.26 14.76 -5.79
N ILE A 44 -6.70 15.94 -5.46
CA ILE A 44 -7.43 17.05 -4.81
C ILE A 44 -8.66 17.48 -5.60
N ASN A 45 -8.61 17.37 -6.92
CA ASN A 45 -9.72 17.73 -7.82
C ASN A 45 -10.65 16.54 -8.15
N GLY A 46 -10.50 15.40 -7.49
CA GLY A 46 -11.29 14.20 -7.74
C GLY A 46 -11.07 13.52 -9.08
N LYS A 47 -10.07 13.95 -9.88
CA LYS A 47 -9.77 13.35 -11.17
C LYS A 47 -8.94 12.07 -11.05
N ASN A 48 -8.92 11.27 -12.10
CA ASN A 48 -8.16 10.03 -12.17
C ASN A 48 -6.72 10.22 -12.68
N PHE A 49 -6.24 11.45 -12.71
CA PHE A 49 -4.87 11.83 -13.04
C PHE A 49 -4.50 13.10 -12.29
N ALA A 50 -3.37 13.05 -11.59
CA ALA A 50 -2.79 14.20 -10.93
C ALA A 50 -1.26 14.07 -10.87
N GLN A 51 -0.58 15.21 -10.86
CA GLN A 51 0.84 15.32 -10.53
C GLN A 51 0.98 15.69 -9.05
N GLU A 52 2.17 15.54 -8.51
CA GLU A 52 2.51 15.61 -7.09
C GLU A 52 1.81 16.72 -6.29
N ASP A 53 1.80 17.96 -6.78
CA ASP A 53 1.20 19.11 -6.08
C ASP A 53 -0.33 19.02 -5.95
N ASN A 54 -0.96 18.13 -6.70
CA ASN A 54 -2.41 17.92 -6.72
C ASN A 54 -2.83 16.55 -6.18
N ILE A 55 -1.94 15.89 -5.43
CA ILE A 55 -2.21 14.61 -4.78
C ILE A 55 -2.12 14.83 -3.27
N ASP A 56 -3.07 14.28 -2.52
CA ASP A 56 -3.18 14.40 -1.07
C ASP A 56 -3.52 13.07 -0.43
N GLY A 57 -3.37 12.96 0.88
CA GLY A 57 -3.77 11.79 1.65
C GLY A 57 -2.70 11.25 2.61
N ILE A 58 -3.13 10.40 3.52
CA ILE A 58 -2.30 9.81 4.59
C ILE A 58 -0.99 9.23 4.04
N ALA A 59 -1.08 8.36 3.05
CA ALA A 59 0.09 7.71 2.47
C ALA A 59 0.97 8.69 1.69
N VAL A 60 0.37 9.69 1.05
CA VAL A 60 1.11 10.73 0.31
C VAL A 60 1.99 11.53 1.27
N ASP A 61 1.46 11.94 2.42
CA ASP A 61 2.21 12.71 3.41
C ASP A 61 3.33 11.88 4.04
N ILE A 62 3.07 10.60 4.34
CA ILE A 62 4.09 9.67 4.82
C ILE A 62 5.20 9.49 3.77
N ILE A 63 4.87 9.26 2.51
CA ILE A 63 5.83 9.08 1.40
C ILE A 63 6.67 10.35 1.21
N ARG A 64 6.05 11.52 1.19
CA ARG A 64 6.76 12.81 1.04
C ARG A 64 7.80 13.01 2.13
N GLU A 65 7.42 12.85 3.39
CA GLU A 65 8.34 13.04 4.51
C GLU A 65 9.43 11.97 4.54
N MET A 66 9.09 10.72 4.27
CA MET A 66 10.04 9.61 4.21
C MET A 66 11.13 9.85 3.14
N PHE A 67 10.74 10.20 1.92
CA PHE A 67 11.68 10.49 0.83
C PHE A 67 12.52 11.73 1.08
N LYS A 68 11.92 12.77 1.67
CA LYS A 68 12.62 13.99 2.08
C LYS A 68 13.72 13.68 3.12
N ARG A 69 13.40 12.93 4.18
CA ARG A 69 14.37 12.50 5.19
C ARG A 69 15.47 11.61 4.61
N ALA A 70 15.10 10.71 3.72
CA ALA A 70 16.04 9.85 3.02
C ALA A 70 16.93 10.61 2.02
N GLY A 71 16.57 11.83 1.61
CA GLY A 71 17.29 12.59 0.59
C GLY A 71 17.24 11.93 -0.80
N ILE A 72 16.20 11.11 -1.07
CA ILE A 72 16.02 10.42 -2.35
C ILE A 72 15.02 11.20 -3.18
N GLN A 73 15.41 11.52 -4.41
CA GLN A 73 14.55 12.24 -5.34
C GLN A 73 13.54 11.32 -5.99
N TYR A 74 12.35 11.83 -6.25
CA TYR A 74 11.28 11.09 -6.93
C TYR A 74 10.40 12.03 -7.78
N ASN A 75 9.58 11.42 -8.65
CA ASN A 75 8.44 12.05 -9.29
C ASN A 75 7.22 11.24 -8.91
N LEU A 76 6.17 11.88 -8.41
CA LEU A 76 4.92 11.24 -8.03
C LEU A 76 3.82 11.58 -9.03
N THR A 77 3.07 10.55 -9.44
CA THR A 77 1.90 10.71 -10.31
C THR A 77 0.78 9.77 -9.87
N LEU A 78 -0.40 10.33 -9.73
CA LEU A 78 -1.63 9.55 -9.57
C LEU A 78 -2.20 9.24 -10.95
N ARG A 79 -2.48 7.97 -11.22
CA ARG A 79 -3.00 7.47 -12.51
C ARG A 79 -3.97 6.34 -12.32
N PHE A 80 -4.94 6.27 -13.20
CA PHE A 80 -5.90 5.19 -13.36
C PHE A 80 -5.59 4.37 -14.64
N PRO A 81 -5.93 3.08 -14.72
CA PRO A 81 -6.41 2.20 -13.65
C PRO A 81 -5.27 1.51 -12.88
N TRP A 82 -5.61 0.89 -11.75
CA TRP A 82 -4.67 0.20 -10.86
C TRP A 82 -3.79 -0.83 -11.55
N ASP A 83 -4.38 -1.74 -12.31
CA ASP A 83 -3.67 -2.81 -13.01
C ASP A 83 -2.54 -2.29 -13.91
N ARG A 84 -2.75 -1.13 -14.53
CA ARG A 84 -1.75 -0.48 -15.38
C ARG A 84 -0.56 0.04 -14.59
N ILE A 85 -0.80 0.72 -13.47
CA ILE A 85 0.30 1.29 -12.67
C ILE A 85 1.04 0.20 -11.89
N TYR A 86 0.33 -0.83 -11.43
CA TYR A 86 0.91 -2.03 -10.84
C TYR A 86 1.86 -2.73 -11.81
N LYS A 87 1.43 -2.94 -13.05
CA LYS A 87 2.25 -3.53 -14.11
C LYS A 87 3.50 -2.68 -14.42
N LEU A 88 3.36 -1.35 -14.47
CA LEU A 88 4.51 -0.45 -14.66
C LEU A 88 5.55 -0.61 -13.54
N ALA A 89 5.13 -0.72 -12.28
CA ALA A 89 6.03 -0.93 -11.16
C ALA A 89 6.72 -2.30 -11.20
N LEU A 90 6.05 -3.34 -11.72
CA LEU A 90 6.66 -4.65 -11.95
C LEU A 90 7.75 -4.62 -13.03
N GLU A 91 7.50 -3.90 -14.13
CA GLU A 91 8.30 -4.01 -15.36
C GLU A 91 9.40 -2.95 -15.49
N LYS A 92 9.28 -1.82 -14.80
CA LYS A 92 10.17 -0.67 -15.00
C LYS A 92 11.15 -0.48 -13.84
N PRO A 93 12.47 -0.55 -14.11
CA PRO A 93 13.48 -0.21 -13.11
C PRO A 93 13.26 1.18 -12.51
N GLY A 94 13.49 1.31 -11.20
CA GLY A 94 13.33 2.58 -10.48
C GLY A 94 11.88 3.03 -10.25
N TYR A 95 10.89 2.20 -10.59
CA TYR A 95 9.48 2.46 -10.32
C TYR A 95 9.05 1.89 -8.97
N GLY A 96 8.05 2.55 -8.38
CA GLY A 96 7.32 2.06 -7.23
C GLY A 96 5.83 2.41 -7.33
N VAL A 97 5.00 1.61 -6.70
CA VAL A 97 3.57 1.88 -6.55
C VAL A 97 3.18 1.75 -5.08
N PHE A 98 2.42 2.70 -4.56
CA PHE A 98 2.07 2.69 -3.14
C PHE A 98 0.58 2.71 -2.88
N VAL A 99 0.30 2.37 -1.65
CA VAL A 99 -0.92 1.81 -1.10
C VAL A 99 -1.19 0.45 -1.73
N THR A 100 -0.17 -0.41 -1.68
CA THR A 100 -0.24 -1.77 -2.23
C THR A 100 -0.36 -2.77 -1.09
N ALA A 101 -1.40 -3.60 -1.13
CA ALA A 101 -1.54 -4.71 -0.19
C ALA A 101 -0.39 -5.71 -0.38
N ARG A 102 0.37 -5.96 0.70
CA ARG A 102 1.45 -6.94 0.73
C ARG A 102 0.86 -8.30 1.08
N LEU A 103 0.65 -9.11 0.07
CA LEU A 103 0.04 -10.42 0.16
C LEU A 103 1.06 -11.53 -0.15
N PRO A 104 0.86 -12.78 0.31
CA PRO A 104 1.79 -13.89 0.08
C PRO A 104 2.14 -14.09 -1.40
N GLU A 105 1.16 -14.01 -2.30
CA GLU A 105 1.35 -14.16 -3.74
C GLU A 105 2.12 -12.99 -4.38
N ARG A 106 2.15 -11.83 -3.73
CA ARG A 106 2.88 -10.62 -4.17
C ARG A 106 4.26 -10.50 -3.53
N GLU A 107 4.54 -11.26 -2.47
CA GLU A 107 5.76 -11.14 -1.65
C GLU A 107 7.04 -11.11 -2.50
N ASN A 108 7.14 -12.02 -3.45
CA ASN A 108 8.31 -12.16 -4.30
C ASN A 108 8.30 -11.28 -5.56
N LEU A 109 7.29 -10.44 -5.75
CA LEU A 109 7.16 -9.59 -6.93
C LEU A 109 7.85 -8.23 -6.77
N PHE A 110 7.99 -7.75 -5.55
CA PHE A 110 8.51 -6.43 -5.22
C PHE A 110 9.55 -6.46 -4.11
N LYS A 111 10.20 -5.34 -3.91
CA LYS A 111 10.85 -4.97 -2.64
C LYS A 111 9.88 -4.05 -1.88
N TRP A 112 9.76 -4.22 -0.59
CA TRP A 112 8.72 -3.62 0.21
C TRP A 112 9.25 -2.62 1.22
N VAL A 113 8.59 -1.46 1.34
CA VAL A 113 8.80 -0.47 2.40
C VAL A 113 7.48 -0.22 3.09
N GLY A 114 7.42 -0.42 4.39
CA GLY A 114 6.16 -0.30 5.13
C GLY A 114 6.16 -1.00 6.49
N PRO A 115 4.95 -1.27 7.03
CA PRO A 115 3.62 -0.92 6.52
C PRO A 115 3.35 0.59 6.55
N ILE A 116 2.49 1.10 5.65
CA ILE A 116 2.06 2.51 5.64
C ILE A 116 0.79 2.68 6.48
N GLY A 117 -0.11 1.72 6.39
CA GLY A 117 -1.35 1.69 7.16
C GLY A 117 -2.14 0.41 6.93
N PRO A 118 -3.21 0.17 7.73
CA PRO A 118 -4.07 -1.00 7.57
C PRO A 118 -5.11 -0.80 6.48
N ASP A 119 -5.60 -1.90 5.93
CA ASP A 119 -6.76 -1.98 5.03
C ASP A 119 -7.63 -3.15 5.47
N ASP A 120 -8.73 -2.85 6.15
CA ASP A 120 -9.69 -3.87 6.58
C ASP A 120 -10.66 -4.21 5.45
N TRP A 121 -10.74 -5.46 5.06
CA TRP A 121 -11.58 -5.92 3.98
C TRP A 121 -12.98 -6.27 4.47
N VAL A 122 -13.98 -5.58 3.93
CA VAL A 122 -15.35 -5.64 4.41
C VAL A 122 -16.35 -5.91 3.29
N LEU A 123 -17.47 -6.53 3.67
CA LEU A 123 -18.70 -6.53 2.88
C LEU A 123 -19.63 -5.45 3.42
N LEU A 124 -19.90 -4.44 2.61
CA LEU A 124 -20.86 -3.39 2.90
C LEU A 124 -22.22 -3.70 2.29
N ALA A 125 -23.28 -3.35 2.99
CA ALA A 125 -24.65 -3.36 2.49
C ALA A 125 -25.38 -2.07 2.85
N LYS A 126 -26.57 -1.85 2.30
CA LYS A 126 -27.47 -0.78 2.74
C LYS A 126 -27.80 -0.95 4.22
N SER A 127 -27.99 0.15 4.95
CA SER A 127 -28.30 0.12 6.38
C SER A 127 -29.56 -0.66 6.73
N ASP A 128 -30.55 -0.66 5.83
CA ASP A 128 -31.84 -1.37 5.95
C ASP A 128 -31.78 -2.83 5.44
N SER A 129 -30.67 -3.31 4.92
CA SER A 129 -30.50 -4.69 4.46
C SER A 129 -30.73 -5.68 5.59
N ALA A 130 -31.48 -6.75 5.33
CA ALA A 130 -31.69 -7.87 6.26
C ALA A 130 -30.56 -8.91 6.20
N ILE A 131 -29.57 -8.74 5.33
CA ILE A 131 -28.45 -9.68 5.17
C ILE A 131 -27.62 -9.71 6.46
N SER A 132 -27.32 -10.92 6.92
CA SER A 132 -26.43 -11.21 8.03
C SER A 132 -25.56 -12.40 7.63
N LEU A 133 -24.24 -12.27 7.76
CA LEU A 133 -23.27 -13.30 7.39
C LEU A 133 -22.32 -13.56 8.56
N SER A 134 -21.97 -14.83 8.74
CA SER A 134 -20.97 -15.28 9.71
C SER A 134 -19.64 -15.65 9.05
N SER A 135 -19.65 -15.85 7.73
CA SER A 135 -18.47 -16.21 6.94
C SER A 135 -18.55 -15.67 5.52
N LEU A 136 -17.42 -15.57 4.86
CA LEU A 136 -17.34 -15.18 3.45
C LEU A 136 -18.03 -16.21 2.53
N ASP A 137 -18.00 -17.49 2.91
CA ASP A 137 -18.63 -18.57 2.14
C ASP A 137 -20.15 -18.37 1.99
N GLU A 138 -20.82 -17.82 3.00
CA GLU A 138 -22.24 -17.47 2.94
C GLU A 138 -22.53 -16.34 1.95
N ALA A 139 -21.54 -15.55 1.57
CA ALA A 139 -21.70 -14.49 0.57
C ALA A 139 -21.88 -15.01 -0.85
N LYS A 140 -21.57 -16.29 -1.14
CA LYS A 140 -21.73 -16.92 -2.46
C LYS A 140 -23.16 -16.91 -3.01
N GLN A 141 -24.15 -16.80 -2.14
CA GLN A 141 -25.56 -16.72 -2.53
C GLN A 141 -26.00 -15.30 -2.94
N TYR A 142 -25.13 -14.30 -2.80
CA TYR A 142 -25.43 -12.90 -3.08
C TYR A 142 -24.59 -12.37 -4.25
N LYS A 143 -25.07 -11.33 -4.91
CA LYS A 143 -24.29 -10.59 -5.90
C LYS A 143 -23.32 -9.66 -5.18
N VAL A 144 -22.06 -10.03 -5.15
CA VAL A 144 -21.00 -9.23 -4.54
C VAL A 144 -20.32 -8.36 -5.59
N GLY A 145 -20.32 -7.05 -5.42
CA GLY A 145 -19.56 -6.12 -6.26
C GLY A 145 -18.15 -5.94 -5.72
N ALA A 146 -17.16 -5.77 -6.62
CA ALA A 146 -15.78 -5.48 -6.25
C ALA A 146 -15.07 -4.62 -7.30
N TYR A 147 -13.90 -4.04 -6.95
CA TYR A 147 -13.09 -3.29 -7.89
C TYR A 147 -12.24 -4.23 -8.76
N LYS A 148 -12.29 -4.04 -10.08
CA LYS A 148 -11.59 -4.91 -11.05
C LYS A 148 -10.08 -4.81 -10.90
N GLY A 149 -9.41 -5.96 -10.74
CA GLY A 149 -7.95 -6.07 -10.63
C GLY A 149 -7.38 -5.65 -9.28
N ASP A 150 -8.24 -5.37 -8.30
CA ASP A 150 -7.84 -5.14 -6.92
C ASP A 150 -7.65 -6.44 -6.14
N ALA A 151 -6.84 -6.40 -5.09
CA ALA A 151 -6.54 -7.53 -4.21
C ALA A 151 -7.79 -8.18 -3.63
N ILE A 152 -8.78 -7.37 -3.23
CA ILE A 152 -10.05 -7.85 -2.69
C ILE A 152 -10.80 -8.68 -3.73
N ALA A 153 -10.87 -8.19 -4.98
CA ALA A 153 -11.55 -8.93 -6.06
C ALA A 153 -10.84 -10.25 -6.37
N GLU A 154 -9.49 -10.25 -6.40
CA GLU A 154 -8.68 -11.45 -6.60
C GLU A 154 -8.90 -12.46 -5.48
N TYR A 155 -8.88 -12.01 -4.22
CA TYR A 155 -9.14 -12.84 -3.06
C TYR A 155 -10.55 -13.48 -3.08
N LEU A 156 -11.58 -12.72 -3.45
CA LEU A 156 -12.94 -13.26 -3.59
C LEU A 156 -12.99 -14.39 -4.61
N VAL A 157 -12.32 -14.24 -5.76
CA VAL A 157 -12.23 -15.28 -6.79
C VAL A 157 -11.51 -16.51 -6.26
N GLU A 158 -10.41 -16.35 -5.54
CA GLU A 158 -9.68 -17.45 -4.90
C GLU A 158 -10.55 -18.22 -3.89
N LYS A 159 -11.42 -17.50 -3.16
CA LYS A 159 -12.40 -18.13 -2.24
C LYS A 159 -13.64 -18.71 -2.93
N GLY A 160 -13.66 -18.69 -4.26
CA GLY A 160 -14.74 -19.29 -5.06
C GLY A 160 -16.00 -18.43 -5.17
N LEU A 161 -15.88 -17.11 -5.02
CA LEU A 161 -16.92 -16.15 -5.36
C LEU A 161 -16.73 -15.66 -6.80
N GLU A 162 -17.79 -15.20 -7.42
CA GLU A 162 -17.77 -14.58 -8.76
C GLU A 162 -18.21 -13.12 -8.66
N PRO A 163 -17.30 -12.19 -8.27
CA PRO A 163 -17.68 -10.80 -8.05
C PRO A 163 -18.08 -10.08 -9.34
N VAL A 164 -19.13 -9.27 -9.26
CA VAL A 164 -19.53 -8.33 -10.31
C VAL A 164 -18.56 -7.14 -10.28
N THR A 165 -17.53 -7.16 -11.12
CA THR A 165 -16.49 -6.15 -11.06
C THR A 165 -16.91 -4.81 -11.69
N ALA A 166 -16.40 -3.73 -11.14
CA ALA A 166 -16.50 -2.37 -11.65
C ALA A 166 -15.12 -1.81 -11.99
N LEU A 167 -15.03 -0.92 -12.98
CA LEU A 167 -13.78 -0.27 -13.38
C LEU A 167 -13.30 0.80 -12.41
N ARG A 168 -14.14 1.23 -11.48
CA ARG A 168 -13.85 2.16 -10.39
C ARG A 168 -14.65 1.74 -9.18
N ASP A 169 -14.04 1.75 -8.00
CA ASP A 169 -14.68 1.19 -6.81
C ASP A 169 -15.93 1.96 -6.37
N GLN A 170 -15.94 3.29 -6.49
CA GLN A 170 -17.13 4.11 -6.20
C GLN A 170 -18.38 3.74 -7.02
N LEU A 171 -18.21 3.13 -8.22
CA LEU A 171 -19.35 2.64 -8.99
C LEU A 171 -20.10 1.50 -8.29
N ASN A 172 -19.43 0.75 -7.43
CA ASN A 172 -20.05 -0.30 -6.63
C ASN A 172 -21.00 0.28 -5.59
N ALA A 173 -20.70 1.47 -5.03
CA ALA A 173 -21.64 2.17 -4.14
C ALA A 173 -22.96 2.48 -4.87
N HIS A 174 -22.92 2.99 -6.10
CA HIS A 174 -24.12 3.23 -6.91
C HIS A 174 -24.86 1.94 -7.28
N LYS A 175 -24.12 0.88 -7.66
CA LYS A 175 -24.72 -0.43 -7.94
C LYS A 175 -25.43 -1.01 -6.72
N LEU A 176 -24.84 -0.85 -5.52
CA LEU A 176 -25.43 -1.29 -4.27
C LEU A 176 -26.74 -0.55 -3.98
N MET A 177 -26.73 0.79 -4.08
CA MET A 177 -27.94 1.59 -3.86
C MET A 177 -29.02 1.30 -4.90
N GLY A 178 -28.64 1.04 -6.15
CA GLY A 178 -29.55 0.66 -7.25
C GLY A 178 -30.02 -0.81 -7.24
N GLY A 179 -29.57 -1.64 -6.29
CA GLY A 179 -29.94 -3.05 -6.20
C GLY A 179 -29.38 -3.93 -7.33
N GLN A 180 -28.33 -3.49 -8.01
CA GLN A 180 -27.61 -4.28 -9.02
C GLN A 180 -26.67 -5.30 -8.38
N ILE A 181 -26.18 -5.00 -7.17
CA ILE A 181 -25.44 -5.89 -6.27
C ILE A 181 -26.10 -5.84 -4.88
N ASP A 182 -25.93 -6.91 -4.11
CA ASP A 182 -26.46 -7.05 -2.75
C ASP A 182 -25.45 -6.61 -1.70
N LEU A 183 -24.17 -6.84 -1.99
CA LEU A 183 -23.02 -6.55 -1.14
C LEU A 183 -21.92 -5.89 -1.95
N TRP A 184 -21.17 -5.00 -1.31
CA TRP A 184 -19.98 -4.37 -1.88
C TRP A 184 -18.76 -4.77 -1.05
N ALA A 185 -17.84 -5.48 -1.69
CA ALA A 185 -16.54 -5.83 -1.12
C ALA A 185 -15.55 -4.70 -1.40
N THR A 186 -15.00 -4.10 -0.35
CA THR A 186 -14.09 -2.95 -0.43
C THR A 186 -13.25 -2.85 0.84
N GLY A 187 -12.23 -1.99 0.81
CA GLY A 187 -11.45 -1.62 1.99
C GLY A 187 -12.23 -0.64 2.90
N ASP A 188 -12.01 -0.72 4.21
CA ASP A 188 -12.52 0.25 5.19
C ASP A 188 -11.31 0.96 5.83
N PRO A 189 -11.18 2.31 5.78
CA PRO A 189 -12.27 3.29 5.55
C PRO A 189 -12.50 3.70 4.08
N ALA A 190 -11.73 3.22 3.10
CA ALA A 190 -11.74 3.71 1.72
C ALA A 190 -13.14 3.64 1.06
N GLY A 191 -13.82 2.52 1.13
CA GLY A 191 -15.14 2.36 0.52
C GLY A 191 -16.18 3.32 1.10
N ARG A 192 -16.18 3.54 2.41
CA ARG A 192 -17.09 4.52 3.04
C ARG A 192 -16.78 5.94 2.63
N TYR A 193 -15.51 6.27 2.50
CA TYR A 193 -15.08 7.58 2.03
C TYR A 193 -15.53 7.81 0.59
N LEU A 194 -15.31 6.84 -0.31
CA LEU A 194 -15.77 6.88 -1.70
C LEU A 194 -17.29 7.04 -1.79
N ALA A 195 -18.07 6.28 -1.01
CA ALA A 195 -19.52 6.40 -0.96
C ALA A 195 -19.96 7.80 -0.52
N LYS A 196 -19.31 8.36 0.52
CA LYS A 196 -19.59 9.71 1.01
C LYS A 196 -19.33 10.78 -0.04
N GLN A 197 -18.25 10.64 -0.83
CA GLN A 197 -17.95 11.56 -1.95
C GLN A 197 -19.04 11.53 -3.04
N GLU A 198 -19.67 10.38 -3.27
CA GLU A 198 -20.79 10.20 -4.20
C GLU A 198 -22.16 10.55 -3.57
N GLY A 199 -22.16 11.16 -2.36
CA GLY A 199 -23.38 11.52 -1.64
C GLY A 199 -24.14 10.32 -1.06
N ILE A 200 -23.54 9.15 -1.03
CA ILE A 200 -24.13 7.92 -0.51
C ILE A 200 -23.78 7.75 0.96
N THR A 201 -24.81 7.65 1.79
CA THR A 201 -24.75 7.39 3.23
C THR A 201 -25.60 6.19 3.58
N GLY A 202 -25.63 5.78 4.84
CA GLY A 202 -26.47 4.67 5.27
C GLY A 202 -25.97 3.30 4.83
N LEU A 203 -24.64 3.10 4.87
CA LEU A 203 -24.01 1.81 4.69
C LEU A 203 -23.70 1.16 6.04
N LYS A 204 -23.82 -0.17 6.12
CA LYS A 204 -23.37 -0.95 7.27
C LYS A 204 -22.42 -2.07 6.85
N THR A 205 -21.49 -2.40 7.72
CA THR A 205 -20.64 -3.57 7.57
C THR A 205 -21.45 -4.82 7.92
N ILE A 206 -21.51 -5.75 6.96
CA ILE A 206 -22.13 -7.07 7.15
C ILE A 206 -21.11 -8.07 7.67
N LEU A 207 -19.90 -8.02 7.12
CA LEU A 207 -18.82 -8.92 7.47
C LEU A 207 -17.49 -8.18 7.28
N ARG A 208 -16.58 -8.30 8.25
CA ARG A 208 -15.15 -8.05 8.07
C ARG A 208 -14.51 -9.42 7.87
N PHE A 209 -13.96 -9.68 6.70
CA PHE A 209 -13.55 -11.03 6.32
C PHE A 209 -12.03 -11.21 6.22
N ASP A 210 -11.29 -10.11 6.08
CA ASP A 210 -9.83 -10.13 6.08
C ASP A 210 -9.27 -8.73 6.37
N SER A 211 -7.95 -8.63 6.41
CA SER A 211 -7.24 -7.36 6.47
C SER A 211 -5.88 -7.50 5.77
N ALA A 212 -5.39 -6.42 5.21
CA ALA A 212 -4.07 -6.33 4.66
C ALA A 212 -3.35 -5.11 5.23
N GLU A 213 -2.03 -5.16 5.23
CA GLU A 213 -1.21 -3.98 5.46
C GLU A 213 -0.78 -3.38 4.11
N LEU A 214 -0.86 -2.06 4.01
CA LEU A 214 -0.53 -1.31 2.81
C LEU A 214 0.93 -0.87 2.84
N TYR A 215 1.60 -1.03 1.71
CA TYR A 215 3.03 -0.78 1.55
C TYR A 215 3.34 0.09 0.33
N LEU A 216 4.56 0.59 0.29
CA LEU A 216 5.23 1.01 -0.94
C LEU A 216 5.90 -0.23 -1.56
N ALA A 217 5.41 -0.66 -2.71
CA ALA A 217 5.94 -1.76 -3.50
C ALA A 217 6.93 -1.20 -4.54
N LEU A 218 8.18 -1.61 -4.45
CA LEU A 218 9.27 -1.14 -5.29
C LEU A 218 9.69 -2.22 -6.29
N ASN A 219 9.98 -1.81 -7.52
CA ASN A 219 10.56 -2.72 -8.51
C ASN A 219 11.79 -3.44 -7.95
N LYS A 220 11.98 -4.71 -8.30
CA LYS A 220 13.06 -5.55 -7.77
C LYS A 220 14.48 -5.05 -8.08
N GLU A 221 14.63 -4.24 -9.12
CA GLU A 221 15.92 -3.65 -9.50
C GLU A 221 16.26 -2.38 -8.71
N VAL A 222 15.36 -1.90 -7.84
CA VAL A 222 15.68 -0.81 -6.91
C VAL A 222 16.81 -1.29 -5.97
N PRO A 223 17.92 -0.51 -5.82
CA PRO A 223 19.02 -0.90 -4.96
C PRO A 223 18.58 -1.17 -3.51
N ASP A 224 19.16 -2.20 -2.87
CA ASP A 224 18.80 -2.57 -1.50
C ASP A 224 19.09 -1.46 -0.50
N GLU A 225 20.15 -0.69 -0.71
CA GLU A 225 20.48 0.49 0.10
C GLU A 225 19.40 1.57 0.05
N VAL A 226 18.70 1.73 -1.09
CA VAL A 226 17.55 2.63 -1.21
C VAL A 226 16.40 2.13 -0.37
N VAL A 227 16.07 0.82 -0.48
CA VAL A 227 15.01 0.18 0.29
C VAL A 227 15.27 0.29 1.79
N GLN A 228 16.48 -0.04 2.23
CA GLN A 228 16.88 0.02 3.64
C GLN A 228 16.82 1.44 4.20
N LYS A 229 17.27 2.44 3.41
CA LYS A 229 17.24 3.83 3.81
C LYS A 229 15.80 4.33 3.99
N LEU A 230 14.92 4.05 3.04
CA LEU A 230 13.50 4.41 3.12
C LEU A 230 12.84 3.73 4.34
N GLN A 231 13.07 2.42 4.53
CA GLN A 231 12.51 1.71 5.69
C GLN A 231 13.02 2.31 7.02
N SER A 232 14.31 2.60 7.12
CA SER A 232 14.89 3.22 8.32
C SER A 232 14.26 4.57 8.65
N GLU A 233 14.01 5.42 7.64
CA GLU A 233 13.35 6.71 7.88
C GLU A 233 11.87 6.54 8.28
N LEU A 234 11.14 5.58 7.68
CA LEU A 234 9.78 5.26 8.09
C LEU A 234 9.70 4.76 9.52
N ASP A 235 10.66 3.91 9.94
CA ASP A 235 10.72 3.39 11.31
C ASP A 235 10.99 4.50 12.33
N LYS A 236 11.86 5.47 11.99
CA LYS A 236 12.08 6.67 12.81
C LYS A 236 10.81 7.53 12.91
N MET A 237 10.13 7.77 11.79
CA MET A 237 8.85 8.52 11.77
C MET A 237 7.81 7.90 12.69
N ARG A 238 7.74 6.55 12.75
CA ARG A 238 6.85 5.85 13.70
C ARG A 238 7.27 6.03 15.14
N GLN A 239 8.58 5.86 15.42
CA GLN A 239 9.10 6.03 16.78
C GLN A 239 8.89 7.44 17.33
N GLU A 240 8.88 8.45 16.45
CA GLU A 240 8.62 9.84 16.76
C GLU A 240 7.12 10.16 16.91
N GLY A 241 6.20 9.23 16.58
CA GLY A 241 4.75 9.44 16.56
C GLY A 241 4.23 10.19 15.32
N PHE A 242 5.11 10.54 14.37
CA PHE A 242 4.75 11.34 13.20
C PHE A 242 3.72 10.63 12.30
N VAL A 243 3.82 9.30 12.14
CA VAL A 243 2.86 8.51 11.37
C VAL A 243 1.48 8.53 12.03
N ASP A 244 1.42 8.41 13.37
CA ASP A 244 0.16 8.45 14.12
C ASP A 244 -0.47 9.83 14.05
N ASP A 245 0.32 10.90 14.10
CA ASP A 245 -0.16 12.28 13.95
C ASP A 245 -0.81 12.50 12.57
N ILE A 246 -0.20 11.99 11.48
CA ILE A 246 -0.81 12.03 10.15
C ILE A 246 -2.13 11.26 10.14
N LEU A 247 -2.13 9.99 10.58
CA LEU A 247 -3.33 9.16 10.62
C LEU A 247 -4.48 9.89 11.35
N ASN A 248 -4.21 10.43 12.53
CA ASN A 248 -5.20 11.14 13.33
C ASN A 248 -5.71 12.45 12.68
N SER A 249 -4.94 13.05 11.77
CA SER A 249 -5.34 14.29 11.08
C SER A 249 -6.37 14.06 9.97
N TYR A 250 -6.49 12.83 9.46
CA TYR A 250 -7.41 12.45 8.37
C TYR A 250 -8.64 11.68 8.84
N LEU A 251 -8.60 11.02 10.00
CA LEU A 251 -9.66 10.14 10.54
C LEU A 251 -10.48 10.84 11.60
#